data_3d08c65b9696e611cb621c50442c4a63
#
_entry.id   3d08c65b9696e611cb621c50442c4a63
#
_cell.length_a   1.000
_cell.length_b   1.000
_cell.length_c   1.000
_cell.angle_alpha   90.00
_cell.angle_beta   90.00
_cell.angle_gamma   90.00
#
_symmetry.space_group_name_H-M   'P 1'
#
loop_
_entity.id
_entity.type
_entity.pdbx_description
1 polymer ?
#
loop_
_entity_poly.entity_id
_entity_poly.type
_entity_poly.pdbx_seq_one_letter_code
_entity_poly.pdbx_strand_id
1 'polypeptide(L)'
;IVCSSMSCLEPECSNPVYLQDECCPVCPQAPLCEQIFITLANGWNMIGFSCEENTDATEAFFPIQSKIIIAKDGAGNAYLPNYNFNGIGDLERGYGYLIKVSEQILNYNICN
;
A
#
# COMPACT_ATOMS: atom_id res chain seq x y z
N ILE A 1 -19.20 -12.12 -33.30
CA ILE A 1 -17.78 -12.38 -33.41
C ILE A 1 -17.54 -13.88 -33.29
N VAL A 2 -16.82 -14.42 -34.21
CA VAL A 2 -16.46 -15.84 -34.20
C VAL A 2 -15.12 -15.99 -33.49
N CYS A 3 -15.11 -16.69 -32.36
CA CYS A 3 -13.90 -16.86 -31.55
C CYS A 3 -13.17 -18.16 -31.81
N SER A 4 -13.68 -19.00 -32.69
CA SER A 4 -13.19 -20.37 -32.88
C SER A 4 -11.78 -20.49 -33.45
N SER A 5 -11.28 -19.45 -34.12
CA SER A 5 -9.95 -19.44 -34.69
C SER A 5 -8.92 -18.66 -33.90
N MET A 6 -9.30 -18.12 -32.75
CA MET A 6 -8.40 -17.33 -31.92
C MET A 6 -7.66 -18.16 -30.91
N SER A 7 -6.38 -17.88 -30.79
CA SER A 7 -5.53 -18.48 -29.76
C SER A 7 -5.31 -17.45 -28.66
N CYS A 8 -5.69 -17.77 -27.43
CA CYS A 8 -5.58 -16.88 -26.31
C CYS A 8 -4.49 -17.33 -25.34
N LEU A 9 -3.73 -16.37 -24.81
CA LEU A 9 -2.84 -16.63 -23.70
C LEU A 9 -3.66 -16.78 -22.43
N GLU A 10 -3.30 -17.71 -21.57
CA GLU A 10 -3.95 -17.83 -20.28
C GLU A 10 -3.66 -16.59 -19.42
N PRO A 11 -4.72 -15.95 -18.87
CA PRO A 11 -4.49 -14.84 -17.96
C PRO A 11 -3.89 -15.33 -16.65
N GLU A 12 -3.04 -14.50 -16.05
CA GLU A 12 -2.33 -14.84 -14.80
C GLU A 12 -3.18 -14.57 -13.55
N CYS A 13 -4.46 -14.48 -13.67
CA CYS A 13 -5.34 -14.24 -12.53
C CYS A 13 -6.25 -15.43 -12.26
N SER A 14 -6.68 -15.57 -11.01
CA SER A 14 -7.53 -16.69 -10.60
C SER A 14 -8.99 -16.55 -11.07
N ASN A 15 -9.43 -15.34 -11.41
CA ASN A 15 -10.79 -15.07 -11.83
C ASN A 15 -10.83 -14.26 -13.12
N PRO A 16 -10.42 -14.84 -14.26
CA PRO A 16 -10.51 -14.10 -15.53
C PRO A 16 -11.97 -13.91 -15.91
N VAL A 17 -12.26 -12.79 -16.56
CA VAL A 17 -13.59 -12.47 -17.06
C VAL A 17 -13.56 -12.30 -18.57
N TYR A 18 -14.71 -12.58 -19.23
CA TYR A 18 -14.88 -12.34 -20.65
C TYR A 18 -15.62 -11.02 -20.85
N LEU A 19 -14.97 -10.11 -21.56
CA LEU A 19 -15.60 -8.87 -21.94
C LEU A 19 -16.51 -9.11 -23.16
N GLN A 20 -17.51 -8.29 -23.31
CA GLN A 20 -18.55 -8.49 -24.32
C GLN A 20 -18.02 -8.59 -25.75
N ASP A 21 -17.02 -7.79 -26.10
CA ASP A 21 -16.42 -7.76 -27.43
C ASP A 21 -15.07 -8.47 -27.52
N GLU A 22 -14.74 -9.27 -26.52
CA GLU A 22 -13.48 -9.96 -26.44
C GLU A 22 -13.66 -11.47 -26.51
N CYS A 23 -12.82 -12.13 -27.29
CA CYS A 23 -12.82 -13.59 -27.37
C CYS A 23 -11.93 -14.24 -26.35
N CYS A 24 -11.00 -13.51 -25.78
CA CYS A 24 -10.06 -14.02 -24.79
C CYS A 24 -10.41 -13.51 -23.40
N PRO A 25 -10.30 -14.34 -22.37
CA PRO A 25 -10.52 -13.88 -20.99
C PRO A 25 -9.46 -12.87 -20.59
N VAL A 26 -9.84 -11.86 -19.82
CA VAL A 26 -8.95 -10.85 -19.29
C VAL A 26 -9.05 -10.82 -17.78
N CYS A 27 -7.97 -10.39 -17.13
CA CYS A 27 -7.99 -10.20 -15.70
C CYS A 27 -8.74 -8.92 -15.34
N PRO A 28 -9.66 -8.97 -14.37
CA PRO A 28 -10.30 -7.75 -13.91
C PRO A 28 -9.25 -6.80 -13.34
N GLN A 29 -9.40 -5.51 -13.65
CA GLN A 29 -8.49 -4.48 -13.13
C GLN A 29 -8.90 -4.11 -11.71
N ALA A 30 -8.72 -5.03 -10.79
CA ALA A 30 -8.87 -4.73 -9.38
C ALA A 30 -7.51 -4.26 -8.86
N PRO A 31 -7.45 -3.21 -8.02
CA PRO A 31 -6.19 -2.84 -7.40
C PRO A 31 -5.70 -4.00 -6.55
N LEU A 32 -4.45 -4.39 -6.78
CA LEU A 32 -3.82 -5.41 -5.96
C LEU A 32 -3.49 -4.81 -4.61
N CYS A 33 -4.03 -5.39 -3.55
CA CYS A 33 -3.86 -4.85 -2.21
C CYS A 33 -2.42 -4.89 -1.72
N GLU A 34 -1.61 -5.78 -2.26
CA GLU A 34 -0.21 -5.94 -1.85
C GLU A 34 0.76 -4.98 -2.53
N GLN A 35 0.28 -4.12 -3.44
CA GLN A 35 1.15 -3.17 -4.14
C GLN A 35 0.63 -1.74 -4.03
N ILE A 36 0.61 -1.25 -2.81
CA ILE A 36 0.17 0.11 -2.55
C ILE A 36 1.38 1.00 -2.44
N PHE A 37 1.51 1.93 -3.38
CA PHE A 37 2.58 2.92 -3.38
C PHE A 37 2.03 4.25 -2.92
N ILE A 38 2.75 4.88 -1.98
CA ILE A 38 2.38 6.19 -1.46
C ILE A 38 3.50 7.18 -1.72
N THR A 39 3.11 8.43 -1.90
CA THR A 39 4.06 9.55 -2.02
C THR A 39 3.85 10.47 -0.84
N LEU A 40 4.95 10.75 -0.12
CA LEU A 40 4.93 11.63 1.03
C LEU A 40 5.63 12.94 0.67
N ALA A 41 4.94 14.04 0.87
CA ALA A 41 5.53 15.37 0.70
C ALA A 41 6.33 15.74 1.95
N ASN A 42 7.34 16.59 1.80
CA ASN A 42 8.08 17.11 2.95
C ASN A 42 7.10 17.75 3.96
N GLY A 43 7.19 17.37 5.21
CA GLY A 43 6.30 17.82 6.26
C GLY A 43 5.25 16.79 6.62
N TRP A 44 4.05 17.27 6.98
CA TRP A 44 2.96 16.40 7.43
C TRP A 44 2.19 15.78 6.28
N ASN A 45 1.87 14.50 6.44
CA ASN A 45 1.05 13.73 5.51
C ASN A 45 0.05 12.90 6.28
N MET A 46 -1.12 12.68 5.69
CA MET A 46 -2.08 11.72 6.21
C MET A 46 -2.09 10.51 5.28
N ILE A 47 -1.95 9.31 5.85
CA ILE A 47 -2.01 8.08 5.07
C ILE A 47 -3.05 7.14 5.66
N GLY A 48 -3.65 6.32 4.81
CA GLY A 48 -4.49 5.21 5.24
C GLY A 48 -3.69 3.92 5.13
N PHE A 49 -3.76 3.09 6.17
CA PHE A 49 -3.14 1.77 6.12
C PHE A 49 -4.16 0.76 5.61
N SER A 50 -3.88 0.19 4.45
CA SER A 50 -4.79 -0.73 3.78
C SER A 50 -4.14 -2.06 3.40
N CYS A 51 -3.00 -2.37 4.00
CA CYS A 51 -2.35 -3.66 3.82
C CYS A 51 -3.19 -4.78 4.43
N GLU A 52 -3.07 -5.98 3.89
CA GLU A 52 -3.91 -7.09 4.33
C GLU A 52 -3.69 -7.48 5.78
N GLU A 53 -2.47 -7.35 6.28
CA GLU A 53 -2.12 -7.72 7.64
C GLU A 53 -1.65 -6.50 8.42
N ASN A 54 -1.99 -6.49 9.71
CA ASN A 54 -1.44 -5.50 10.62
C ASN A 54 0.08 -5.66 10.66
N THR A 55 0.78 -4.55 10.65
CA THR A 55 2.24 -4.55 10.60
C THR A 55 2.79 -3.62 11.68
N ASP A 56 3.79 -4.08 12.41
CA ASP A 56 4.48 -3.23 13.39
C ASP A 56 4.97 -1.96 12.71
N ALA A 57 4.73 -0.80 13.34
CA ALA A 57 5.10 0.49 12.77
C ALA A 57 6.61 0.58 12.48
N THR A 58 7.43 0.00 13.34
CA THR A 58 8.88 -0.02 13.14
C THR A 58 9.24 -0.78 11.87
N GLU A 59 8.60 -1.93 11.64
CA GLU A 59 8.84 -2.72 10.43
C GLU A 59 8.28 -2.04 9.18
N ALA A 60 7.07 -1.50 9.26
CA ALA A 60 6.43 -0.85 8.13
C ALA A 60 7.22 0.37 7.64
N PHE A 61 7.79 1.12 8.56
CA PHE A 61 8.52 2.34 8.23
C PHE A 61 10.04 2.16 8.18
N PHE A 62 10.53 0.96 8.40
CA PHE A 62 11.98 0.70 8.44
C PHE A 62 12.73 1.26 7.22
N PRO A 63 12.26 1.05 5.98
CA PRO A 63 13.00 1.54 4.81
C PRO A 63 13.13 3.06 4.74
N ILE A 64 12.21 3.79 5.40
CA ILE A 64 12.20 5.26 5.36
C ILE A 64 12.39 5.89 6.74
N GLN A 65 12.78 5.09 7.74
CA GLN A 65 12.83 5.57 9.13
C GLN A 65 13.76 6.77 9.31
N SER A 66 14.84 6.85 8.54
CA SER A 66 15.76 7.97 8.63
C SER A 66 15.16 9.30 8.18
N LYS A 67 14.06 9.24 7.43
CA LYS A 67 13.37 10.42 6.91
C LYS A 67 12.13 10.76 7.72
N ILE A 68 11.70 9.89 8.62
CA ILE A 68 10.52 10.12 9.46
C ILE A 68 10.94 10.89 10.71
N ILE A 69 10.25 12.01 10.96
CA ILE A 69 10.43 12.77 12.19
C ILE A 69 9.50 12.20 13.26
N ILE A 70 8.24 11.98 12.94
CA ILE A 70 7.23 11.45 13.83
C ILE A 70 6.08 10.86 13.02
N ALA A 71 5.47 9.80 13.52
CA ALA A 71 4.19 9.33 13.02
C ALA A 71 3.22 9.23 14.18
N LYS A 72 1.94 9.47 13.92
CA LYS A 72 0.89 9.46 14.95
C LYS A 72 -0.31 8.66 14.48
N ASP A 73 -0.98 7.99 15.42
CA ASP A 73 -2.28 7.38 15.16
C ASP A 73 -3.41 8.30 15.61
N GLY A 74 -4.66 7.86 15.44
CA GLY A 74 -5.84 8.62 15.84
C GLY A 74 -6.07 8.68 17.34
N ALA A 75 -5.40 7.83 18.12
CA ALA A 75 -5.53 7.78 19.56
C ALA A 75 -4.49 8.62 20.30
N GLY A 76 -3.60 9.28 19.56
CA GLY A 76 -2.57 10.14 20.17
C GLY A 76 -1.25 9.41 20.44
N ASN A 77 -1.12 8.15 20.02
CA ASN A 77 0.14 7.43 20.15
C ASN A 77 1.11 7.88 19.07
N ALA A 78 2.40 7.81 19.35
CA ALA A 78 3.43 8.28 18.43
C ALA A 78 4.52 7.24 18.19
N TYR A 79 5.05 7.26 16.98
CA TYR A 79 6.24 6.53 16.59
C TYR A 79 7.36 7.54 16.36
N LEU A 80 8.44 7.40 17.10
CA LEU A 80 9.57 8.32 17.07
C LEU A 80 10.85 7.51 16.76
N PRO A 81 11.19 7.35 15.47
CA PRO A 81 12.30 6.49 15.10
C PRO A 81 13.66 6.98 15.63
N ASN A 82 13.83 8.30 15.78
CA ASN A 82 15.08 8.86 16.31
C ASN A 82 15.32 8.52 17.78
N TYR A 83 14.27 8.11 18.47
CA TYR A 83 14.33 7.74 19.90
C TYR A 83 14.10 6.25 20.12
N ASN A 84 14.03 5.45 19.05
CA ASN A 84 13.68 4.04 19.12
C ASN A 84 12.37 3.80 19.87
N PHE A 85 11.41 4.68 19.71
CA PHE A 85 10.15 4.64 20.42
C PHE A 85 8.99 4.35 19.47
N ASN A 86 8.32 3.22 19.69
CA ASN A 86 7.11 2.87 18.96
C ASN A 86 5.92 2.80 19.92
N GLY A 87 5.23 3.93 20.10
CA GLY A 87 4.04 3.99 20.92
C GLY A 87 2.77 3.59 20.17
N ILE A 88 2.82 3.52 18.84
CA ILE A 88 1.67 3.09 18.02
C ILE A 88 1.49 1.57 18.11
N GLY A 89 2.57 0.82 18.11
CA GLY A 89 2.54 -0.63 18.00
C GLY A 89 2.33 -1.05 16.54
N ASP A 90 1.25 -1.75 16.27
CA ASP A 90 0.93 -2.20 14.91
C ASP A 90 0.10 -1.15 14.16
N LEU A 91 0.43 -0.98 12.89
CA LEU A 91 -0.45 -0.27 11.96
C LEU A 91 -1.60 -1.21 11.61
N GLU A 92 -2.82 -0.72 11.74
CA GLU A 92 -4.01 -1.54 11.54
C GLU A 92 -4.76 -1.14 10.27
N ARG A 93 -5.23 -2.15 9.56
CA ARG A 93 -6.00 -1.94 8.34
C ARG A 93 -7.26 -1.13 8.62
N GLY A 94 -7.50 -0.12 7.79
CA GLY A 94 -8.66 0.74 7.90
C GLY A 94 -8.46 1.98 8.75
N TYR A 95 -7.28 2.14 9.35
CA TYR A 95 -6.97 3.30 10.17
C TYR A 95 -6.10 4.30 9.42
N GLY A 96 -6.23 5.56 9.79
CA GLY A 96 -5.42 6.64 9.25
C GLY A 96 -4.29 7.01 10.19
N TYR A 97 -3.19 7.46 9.62
CA TYR A 97 -2.00 7.86 10.37
C TYR A 97 -1.46 9.17 9.82
N LEU A 98 -0.93 10.00 10.71
CA LEU A 98 -0.23 11.23 10.33
C LEU A 98 1.26 10.98 10.39
N ILE A 99 1.97 11.36 9.34
CA ILE A 99 3.42 11.17 9.26
C ILE A 99 4.08 12.48 8.87
N LYS A 100 5.06 12.89 9.65
CA LYS A 100 5.90 14.03 9.32
C LYS A 100 7.27 13.53 8.86
N VAL A 101 7.64 13.90 7.64
CA VAL A 101 8.91 13.51 7.04
C VAL A 101 9.77 14.73 6.75
N SER A 102 11.09 14.54 6.77
CA SER A 102 12.07 15.61 6.56
C SER A 102 12.33 15.90 5.11
N GLU A 103 11.92 15.01 4.21
CA GLU A 103 12.07 15.20 2.77
C GLU A 103 11.02 14.39 2.02
N GLN A 104 10.79 14.74 0.76
CA GLN A 104 9.82 14.04 -0.08
C GLN A 104 10.24 12.58 -0.29
N ILE A 105 9.27 11.69 -0.21
CA ILE A 105 9.46 10.26 -0.46
C ILE A 105 8.52 9.85 -1.58
N LEU A 106 9.05 9.31 -2.66
CA LEU A 106 8.25 8.90 -3.82
C LEU A 106 8.09 7.40 -3.87
N ASN A 107 6.88 6.96 -4.23
CA ASN A 107 6.59 5.56 -4.54
C ASN A 107 7.02 4.59 -3.45
N TYR A 108 6.70 4.89 -2.22
CA TYR A 108 7.01 3.99 -1.11
C TYR A 108 5.95 2.89 -0.99
N ASN A 109 6.38 1.65 -1.00
CA ASN A 109 5.49 0.50 -0.80
C ASN A 109 5.44 0.13 0.68
N ILE A 110 4.38 0.56 1.35
CA ILE A 110 4.21 0.32 2.79
C ILE A 110 3.84 -1.12 3.12
N CYS A 111 3.29 -1.84 2.17
CA CYS A 111 2.83 -3.22 2.38
C CYS A 111 3.89 -4.27 2.07
N ASN A 112 5.07 -3.87 1.80
CA ASN A 112 6.15 -4.77 1.42
C ASN A 112 6.55 -5.71 2.56
#